data_0da6737230452aa7513b0eea3505c635
#
_entry.id   0da6737230452aa7513b0eea3505c635
#
_cell.length_a   1.000
_cell.length_b   1.000
_cell.length_c   1.000
_cell.angle_alpha   90.00
_cell.angle_beta   90.00
_cell.angle_gamma   90.00
#
_symmetry.space_group_name_H-M   'P 1'
#
loop_
_entity.id
_entity.type
_entity.pdbx_description
1 polymer ?
#
loop_
_entity_poly.entity_id
_entity_poly.type
_entity_poly.pdbx_seq_one_letter_code
_entity_poly.pdbx_strand_id
1 'polypeptide(L)'
;RDSSHYYYDQAEKMLEMLSSSAYKAGDTKYALTGTPIENSLAELWSIFDFCMPGYLYSYSKFKENYEAPIIKDSNQSVMEKLRMQVMPFILRRVKKEVLKELPEKTETVLYSDMETEQRKVYESYLLKAKEDMEELSETSGFEKNKIKILALITKLRQICCHPSLFVSNYDGESAKLNQCLEVVNDAISSGHKVLLFSQFTSMLDIIKKELDKRKIEYMELTGKTKADDRIDMVNKF
;
A
#
# COMPACT_ATOMS: atom_id res chain seq x y z
N ARG A 1 -17.80 5.20 -9.89
CA ARG A 1 -16.81 5.42 -10.95
C ARG A 1 -15.83 4.26 -10.89
N ASP A 2 -15.74 3.53 -11.97
CA ASP A 2 -15.05 2.27 -12.11
C ASP A 2 -13.53 2.49 -11.95
N SER A 3 -12.90 1.87 -10.97
CA SER A 3 -11.45 1.97 -10.73
C SER A 3 -10.63 1.49 -11.93
N SER A 4 -11.21 0.68 -12.81
CA SER A 4 -10.58 0.24 -14.06
C SER A 4 -10.27 1.41 -15.02
N HIS A 5 -11.09 2.45 -15.03
CA HIS A 5 -10.87 3.65 -15.86
C HIS A 5 -9.69 4.49 -15.36
N TYR A 6 -9.51 4.56 -14.04
CA TYR A 6 -8.38 5.28 -13.43
C TYR A 6 -7.03 4.65 -13.81
N TYR A 7 -6.92 3.33 -13.77
CA TYR A 7 -5.69 2.63 -14.13
C TYR A 7 -5.41 2.67 -15.63
N TYR A 8 -6.46 2.68 -16.46
CA TYR A 8 -6.33 2.88 -17.91
C TYR A 8 -5.76 4.26 -18.23
N ASP A 9 -6.29 5.32 -17.62
CA ASP A 9 -5.79 6.70 -17.74
C ASP A 9 -4.34 6.86 -17.24
N GLN A 10 -3.95 6.13 -16.19
CA GLN A 10 -2.57 6.14 -15.69
C GLN A 10 -1.62 5.40 -16.64
N ALA A 11 -2.03 4.26 -17.17
CA ALA A 11 -1.26 3.50 -18.16
C ALA A 11 -1.10 4.29 -19.45
N GLU A 12 -2.14 4.97 -19.92
CA GLU A 12 -2.13 5.82 -21.10
C GLU A 12 -1.23 7.04 -20.92
N LYS A 13 -1.29 7.72 -19.77
CA LYS A 13 -0.36 8.80 -19.40
C LYS A 13 1.09 8.33 -19.30
N MET A 14 1.33 7.14 -18.77
CA MET A 14 2.66 6.56 -18.68
C MET A 14 3.19 6.20 -20.07
N LEU A 15 2.34 5.70 -20.97
CA LEU A 15 2.66 5.47 -22.37
C LEU A 15 2.92 6.79 -23.13
N GLU A 16 2.14 7.84 -22.89
CA GLU A 16 2.39 9.18 -23.43
C GLU A 16 3.71 9.77 -22.93
N MET A 17 4.02 9.67 -21.66
CA MET A 17 5.29 10.11 -21.08
C MET A 17 6.48 9.34 -21.67
N LEU A 18 6.36 8.04 -21.85
CA LEU A 18 7.40 7.20 -22.45
C LEU A 18 7.54 7.43 -23.96
N SER A 19 6.46 7.80 -24.64
CA SER A 19 6.47 8.13 -26.07
C SER A 19 6.91 9.56 -26.37
N SER A 20 6.69 10.50 -25.45
CA SER A 20 7.07 11.92 -25.60
C SER A 20 8.53 12.21 -25.21
N SER A 21 9.14 11.39 -24.36
CA SER A 21 10.59 11.45 -24.20
C SER A 21 11.23 10.93 -25.48
N ALA A 22 12.00 11.77 -26.15
CA ALA A 22 12.64 11.53 -27.45
C ALA A 22 13.65 10.34 -27.44
N TYR A 23 13.19 9.17 -27.03
CA TYR A 23 13.84 7.90 -27.29
C TYR A 23 13.52 7.54 -28.75
N LYS A 24 14.41 7.90 -29.65
CA LYS A 24 14.49 7.21 -30.93
C LYS A 24 14.59 5.72 -30.60
N ALA A 25 13.54 4.99 -30.95
CA ALA A 25 13.41 3.58 -30.66
C ALA A 25 14.66 2.84 -31.16
N GLY A 26 15.44 2.32 -30.24
CA GLY A 26 16.29 1.18 -30.53
C GLY A 26 15.37 0.01 -30.91
N ASP A 27 15.86 -0.91 -31.71
CA ASP A 27 15.10 -2.08 -32.15
C ASP A 27 14.62 -2.98 -31.00
N THR A 28 15.03 -2.72 -29.76
CA THR A 28 14.74 -3.53 -28.58
C THR A 28 14.27 -2.64 -27.41
N LYS A 29 13.14 -3.00 -26.82
CA LYS A 29 12.55 -2.31 -25.67
C LYS A 29 12.65 -3.16 -24.41
N TYR A 30 13.00 -2.52 -23.30
CA TYR A 30 13.06 -3.15 -21.98
C TYR A 30 12.24 -2.34 -20.97
N ALA A 31 11.56 -3.02 -20.07
CA ALA A 31 10.90 -2.43 -18.93
C ALA A 31 11.56 -2.91 -17.63
N LEU A 32 11.96 -1.98 -16.77
CA LEU A 32 12.54 -2.24 -15.45
C LEU A 32 11.52 -1.86 -14.39
N THR A 33 11.07 -2.82 -13.61
CA THR A 33 10.10 -2.60 -12.54
C THR A 33 10.35 -3.52 -11.36
N GLY A 34 10.10 -3.03 -10.14
CA GLY A 34 10.10 -3.86 -8.94
C GLY A 34 8.77 -4.58 -8.70
N THR A 35 7.69 -4.09 -9.31
CA THR A 35 6.31 -4.57 -9.09
C THR A 35 5.57 -4.64 -10.44
N PRO A 36 5.81 -5.68 -11.25
CA PRO A 36 5.17 -5.83 -12.57
C PRO A 36 3.65 -6.06 -12.48
N ILE A 37 3.17 -6.51 -11.34
CA ILE A 37 1.76 -6.66 -10.99
C ILE A 37 1.63 -6.22 -9.53
N GLU A 38 1.01 -5.08 -9.29
CA GLU A 38 0.75 -4.57 -7.94
C GLU A 38 -0.74 -4.62 -7.62
N ASN A 39 -1.58 -4.09 -8.50
CA ASN A 39 -3.01 -3.96 -8.26
C ASN A 39 -3.86 -4.72 -9.29
N SER A 40 -3.37 -4.91 -10.51
CA SER A 40 -4.15 -5.56 -11.57
C SER A 40 -3.30 -6.21 -12.66
N LEU A 41 -3.89 -7.17 -13.38
CA LEU A 41 -3.27 -7.76 -14.57
C LEU A 41 -3.15 -6.76 -15.74
N ALA A 42 -3.88 -5.65 -15.71
CA ALA A 42 -3.76 -4.58 -16.69
C ALA A 42 -2.37 -3.94 -16.69
N GLU A 43 -1.70 -3.88 -15.53
CA GLU A 43 -0.33 -3.38 -15.42
C GLU A 43 0.65 -4.27 -16.19
N LEU A 44 0.53 -5.59 -16.05
CA LEU A 44 1.32 -6.55 -16.83
C LEU A 44 1.06 -6.38 -18.32
N TRP A 45 -0.21 -6.25 -18.72
CA TRP A 45 -0.57 -6.03 -20.10
C TRP A 45 0.08 -4.76 -20.66
N SER A 46 0.04 -3.65 -19.92
CA SER A 46 0.63 -2.37 -20.34
C SER A 46 2.15 -2.47 -20.58
N ILE A 47 2.86 -3.18 -19.67
CA ILE A 47 4.30 -3.41 -19.82
C ILE A 47 4.59 -4.21 -21.09
N PHE A 48 3.81 -5.25 -21.36
CA PHE A 48 3.98 -6.10 -22.54
C PHE A 48 3.59 -5.37 -23.82
N ASP A 49 2.53 -4.55 -23.80
CA ASP A 49 2.12 -3.76 -24.97
C ASP A 49 3.17 -2.70 -25.33
N PHE A 50 3.84 -2.11 -24.33
CA PHE A 50 4.99 -1.23 -24.57
C PHE A 50 6.20 -1.97 -25.15
N CYS A 51 6.60 -3.11 -24.55
CA CYS A 51 7.78 -3.85 -24.97
C CYS A 51 7.57 -4.59 -26.28
N MET A 52 6.40 -5.19 -26.48
CA MET A 52 6.03 -6.07 -27.59
C MET A 52 4.57 -5.80 -28.00
N PRO A 53 4.29 -4.71 -28.72
CA PRO A 53 2.92 -4.33 -29.09
C PRO A 53 2.16 -5.48 -29.74
N GLY A 54 0.95 -5.75 -29.23
CA GLY A 54 0.06 -6.78 -29.75
C GLY A 54 0.35 -8.21 -29.30
N TYR A 55 1.44 -8.48 -28.59
CA TYR A 55 1.79 -9.82 -28.11
C TYR A 55 0.71 -10.44 -27.21
N LEU A 56 0.15 -9.66 -26.30
CA LEU A 56 -0.97 -10.04 -25.43
C LEU A 56 -2.32 -9.57 -25.97
N TYR A 57 -2.46 -9.40 -27.26
CA TYR A 57 -3.64 -8.87 -27.96
C TYR A 57 -3.97 -7.41 -27.57
N SER A 58 -5.12 -6.90 -28.07
CA SER A 58 -5.68 -5.66 -27.54
C SER A 58 -6.13 -5.81 -26.09
N TYR A 59 -6.18 -4.73 -25.32
CA TYR A 59 -6.61 -4.80 -23.92
C TYR A 59 -7.98 -5.42 -23.74
N SER A 60 -8.93 -5.12 -24.64
CA SER A 60 -10.26 -5.72 -24.57
C SER A 60 -10.21 -7.24 -24.66
N LYS A 61 -9.43 -7.80 -25.60
CA LYS A 61 -9.24 -9.25 -25.74
C LYS A 61 -8.43 -9.85 -24.59
N PHE A 62 -7.43 -9.14 -24.06
CA PHE A 62 -6.69 -9.57 -22.89
C PHE A 62 -7.60 -9.67 -21.67
N LYS A 63 -8.44 -8.67 -21.47
CA LYS A 63 -9.42 -8.65 -20.37
C LYS A 63 -10.40 -9.83 -20.47
N GLU A 64 -10.91 -10.11 -21.66
CA GLU A 64 -11.83 -11.23 -21.90
C GLU A 64 -11.16 -12.60 -21.72
N ASN A 65 -9.96 -12.78 -22.29
CA ASN A 65 -9.30 -14.08 -22.35
C ASN A 65 -8.53 -14.45 -21.08
N TYR A 66 -8.02 -13.44 -20.33
CA TYR A 66 -7.14 -13.65 -19.18
C TYR A 66 -7.65 -12.97 -17.93
N GLU A 67 -7.82 -11.64 -17.92
CA GLU A 67 -8.09 -10.91 -16.70
C GLU A 67 -9.42 -11.31 -16.04
N ALA A 68 -10.51 -11.35 -16.79
CA ALA A 68 -11.83 -11.69 -16.26
C ALA A 68 -11.90 -13.15 -15.78
N PRO A 69 -11.46 -14.17 -16.54
CA PRO A 69 -11.46 -15.55 -16.06
C PRO A 69 -10.55 -15.79 -14.85
N ILE A 70 -9.40 -15.10 -14.76
CA ILE A 70 -8.48 -15.24 -13.63
C ILE A 70 -9.06 -14.59 -12.37
N ILE A 71 -9.57 -13.35 -12.50
CA ILE A 71 -10.03 -12.57 -11.34
C ILE A 71 -11.41 -13.00 -10.87
N LYS A 72 -12.38 -13.22 -11.79
CA LYS A 72 -13.77 -13.54 -11.44
C LYS A 72 -13.96 -15.01 -11.15
N ASP A 73 -13.35 -15.87 -11.96
CA ASP A 73 -13.63 -17.31 -11.95
C ASP A 73 -12.48 -18.09 -11.29
N SER A 74 -11.41 -17.41 -10.86
CA SER A 74 -10.20 -18.01 -10.27
C SER A 74 -9.64 -19.16 -11.14
N ASN A 75 -9.72 -19.02 -12.48
CA ASN A 75 -9.39 -20.07 -13.44
C ASN A 75 -7.88 -20.33 -13.51
N GLN A 76 -7.44 -21.39 -12.85
CA GLN A 76 -6.03 -21.79 -12.75
C GLN A 76 -5.43 -22.17 -14.12
N SER A 77 -6.19 -22.79 -15.02
CA SER A 77 -5.71 -23.17 -16.34
C SER A 77 -5.39 -21.95 -17.20
N VAL A 78 -6.24 -20.92 -17.13
CA VAL A 78 -6.03 -19.65 -17.85
C VAL A 78 -4.83 -18.89 -17.26
N MET A 79 -4.70 -18.90 -15.93
CA MET A 79 -3.56 -18.29 -15.24
C MET A 79 -2.23 -18.96 -15.65
N GLU A 80 -2.19 -20.29 -15.71
CA GLU A 80 -0.98 -21.01 -16.10
C GLU A 80 -0.65 -20.77 -17.59
N LYS A 81 -1.66 -20.70 -18.45
CA LYS A 81 -1.47 -20.34 -19.86
C LYS A 81 -0.85 -18.96 -20.02
N LEU A 82 -1.36 -17.95 -19.31
CA LEU A 82 -0.78 -16.60 -19.31
C LEU A 82 0.65 -16.62 -18.79
N ARG A 83 0.90 -17.33 -17.69
CA ARG A 83 2.22 -17.49 -17.09
C ARG A 83 3.23 -18.07 -18.08
N MET A 84 2.90 -19.17 -18.74
CA MET A 84 3.77 -19.79 -19.74
C MET A 84 4.07 -18.85 -20.91
N GLN A 85 3.10 -18.02 -21.29
CA GLN A 85 3.27 -17.06 -22.39
C GLN A 85 4.20 -15.91 -22.02
N VAL A 86 4.12 -15.36 -20.78
CA VAL A 86 4.91 -14.19 -20.38
C VAL A 86 6.28 -14.56 -19.78
N MET A 87 6.42 -15.72 -19.17
CA MET A 87 7.62 -16.16 -18.45
C MET A 87 8.93 -16.10 -19.26
N PRO A 88 8.96 -16.45 -20.57
CA PRO A 88 10.19 -16.36 -21.36
C PRO A 88 10.77 -14.95 -21.49
N PHE A 89 9.95 -13.92 -21.27
CA PHE A 89 10.30 -12.50 -21.43
C PHE A 89 10.50 -11.78 -20.09
N ILE A 90 10.34 -12.48 -18.96
CA ILE A 90 10.47 -11.90 -17.62
C ILE A 90 11.71 -12.44 -16.94
N LEU A 91 12.66 -11.56 -16.63
CA LEU A 91 13.78 -11.89 -15.77
C LEU A 91 13.52 -11.35 -14.36
N ARG A 92 13.11 -12.23 -13.45
CA ARG A 92 12.91 -11.91 -12.04
C ARG A 92 14.12 -12.32 -11.22
N ARG A 93 14.65 -11.38 -10.43
CA ARG A 93 15.70 -11.63 -9.46
C ARG A 93 15.21 -11.26 -8.06
N VAL A 94 15.23 -12.21 -7.16
CA VAL A 94 14.83 -11.99 -5.78
C VAL A 94 16.04 -11.49 -4.99
N LYS A 95 15.86 -10.46 -4.17
CA LYS A 95 16.92 -9.83 -3.37
C LYS A 95 17.74 -10.87 -2.58
N LYS A 96 17.07 -11.84 -1.97
CA LYS A 96 17.71 -12.93 -1.18
C LYS A 96 18.65 -13.83 -2.01
N GLU A 97 18.39 -13.99 -3.31
CA GLU A 97 19.20 -14.82 -4.19
C GLU A 97 20.43 -14.09 -4.73
N VAL A 98 20.32 -12.77 -4.90
CA VAL A 98 21.35 -11.94 -5.53
C VAL A 98 22.28 -11.30 -4.50
N LEU A 99 21.75 -10.83 -3.37
CA LEU A 99 22.50 -10.12 -2.34
C LEU A 99 22.76 -11.05 -1.14
N LYS A 100 23.63 -12.02 -1.34
CA LYS A 100 24.00 -13.01 -0.30
C LYS A 100 24.77 -12.39 0.88
N GLU A 101 25.33 -11.20 0.70
CA GLU A 101 26.09 -10.46 1.71
C GLU A 101 25.19 -9.74 2.72
N LEU A 102 23.91 -9.57 2.41
CA LEU A 102 22.98 -8.94 3.35
C LEU A 102 22.56 -9.92 4.45
N PRO A 103 22.54 -9.48 5.71
CA PRO A 103 22.01 -10.27 6.81
C PRO A 103 20.53 -10.60 6.58
N GLU A 104 20.08 -11.68 7.21
CA GLU A 104 18.67 -12.05 7.14
C GLU A 104 17.78 -10.95 7.78
N LYS A 105 16.64 -10.71 7.16
CA LYS A 105 15.63 -9.81 7.71
C LYS A 105 14.97 -10.49 8.91
N THR A 106 15.05 -9.86 10.06
CA THR A 106 14.29 -10.27 11.25
C THR A 106 12.96 -9.52 11.29
N GLU A 107 11.87 -10.24 11.46
CA GLU A 107 10.54 -9.67 11.63
C GLU A 107 10.01 -10.02 13.01
N THR A 108 9.62 -9.01 13.76
CA THR A 108 9.04 -9.17 15.11
C THR A 108 7.68 -8.48 15.15
N VAL A 109 6.66 -9.18 15.63
CA VAL A 109 5.34 -8.62 15.87
C VAL A 109 5.23 -8.27 17.35
N LEU A 110 5.02 -6.99 17.62
CA LEU A 110 4.79 -6.49 18.96
C LEU A 110 3.29 -6.29 19.18
N TYR A 111 2.80 -6.79 20.32
CA TYR A 111 1.42 -6.63 20.76
C TYR A 111 1.37 -5.69 21.94
N SER A 112 0.40 -4.78 21.95
CA SER A 112 0.12 -3.90 23.09
C SER A 112 -1.35 -4.00 23.46
N ASP A 113 -1.62 -4.11 24.75
CA ASP A 113 -2.97 -4.03 25.29
C ASP A 113 -3.44 -2.57 25.28
N MET A 114 -4.70 -2.34 24.90
CA MET A 114 -5.25 -0.99 24.90
C MET A 114 -5.32 -0.41 26.32
N GLU A 115 -5.00 0.87 26.43
CA GLU A 115 -5.24 1.64 27.64
C GLU A 115 -6.72 1.65 28.00
N THR A 116 -7.03 1.84 29.28
CA THR A 116 -8.41 1.71 29.80
C THR A 116 -9.39 2.62 29.05
N GLU A 117 -9.05 3.89 28.86
CA GLU A 117 -9.92 4.85 28.14
C GLU A 117 -9.97 4.55 26.64
N GLN A 118 -8.86 4.15 26.05
CA GLN A 118 -8.80 3.72 24.65
C GLN A 118 -9.70 2.49 24.42
N ARG A 119 -9.69 1.52 25.32
CA ARG A 119 -10.54 0.32 25.26
C ARG A 119 -12.03 0.67 25.32
N LYS A 120 -12.44 1.56 26.23
CA LYS A 120 -13.83 2.03 26.31
C LYS A 120 -14.30 2.66 24.99
N VAL A 121 -13.47 3.52 24.41
CA VAL A 121 -13.76 4.11 23.10
C VAL A 121 -13.88 3.03 22.03
N TYR A 122 -12.94 2.09 21.97
CA TYR A 122 -12.96 1.00 20.99
C TYR A 122 -14.21 0.14 21.12
N GLU A 123 -14.56 -0.30 22.33
CA GLU A 123 -15.73 -1.16 22.60
C GLU A 123 -17.04 -0.46 22.22
N SER A 124 -17.20 0.82 22.57
CA SER A 124 -18.41 1.59 22.20
C SER A 124 -18.56 1.70 20.69
N TYR A 125 -17.46 1.96 19.96
CA TYR A 125 -17.49 2.00 18.48
C TYR A 125 -17.67 0.64 17.84
N LEU A 126 -17.13 -0.43 18.45
CA LEU A 126 -17.30 -1.80 17.98
C LEU A 126 -18.76 -2.22 18.10
N LEU A 127 -19.42 -1.90 19.22
CA LEU A 127 -20.83 -2.19 19.43
C LEU A 127 -21.69 -1.52 18.36
N LYS A 128 -21.49 -0.20 18.20
CA LYS A 128 -22.19 0.58 17.16
C LYS A 128 -21.91 0.04 15.75
N ALA A 129 -20.67 -0.32 15.45
CA ALA A 129 -20.32 -0.89 14.15
C ALA A 129 -21.03 -2.23 13.88
N LYS A 130 -21.22 -3.06 14.91
CA LYS A 130 -22.00 -4.31 14.80
C LYS A 130 -23.46 -4.02 14.51
N GLU A 131 -24.10 -3.12 15.23
CA GLU A 131 -25.47 -2.70 15.00
C GLU A 131 -25.66 -2.14 13.57
N ASP A 132 -24.78 -1.21 13.15
CA ASP A 132 -24.80 -0.65 11.80
C ASP A 132 -24.62 -1.74 10.73
N MET A 133 -23.77 -2.76 10.97
CA MET A 133 -23.56 -3.86 10.03
C MET A 133 -24.74 -4.80 9.94
N GLU A 134 -25.40 -5.13 11.03
CA GLU A 134 -26.63 -5.93 11.07
C GLU A 134 -27.73 -5.25 10.27
N GLU A 135 -27.99 -3.96 10.52
CA GLU A 135 -28.99 -3.17 9.78
C GLU A 135 -28.69 -3.10 8.28
N LEU A 136 -27.42 -2.92 7.90
CA LEU A 136 -26.98 -2.89 6.52
C LEU A 136 -27.10 -4.24 5.81
N SER A 137 -26.92 -5.34 6.55
CA SER A 137 -27.06 -6.71 6.03
C SER A 137 -28.52 -7.02 5.68
N GLU A 138 -29.46 -6.59 6.51
CA GLU A 138 -30.89 -6.83 6.31
C GLU A 138 -31.48 -6.02 5.15
N THR A 139 -31.00 -4.78 4.95
CA THR A 139 -31.63 -3.84 4.01
C THR A 139 -31.15 -3.93 2.57
N SER A 140 -29.89 -4.23 2.28
CA SER A 140 -29.33 -4.03 0.91
C SER A 140 -28.32 -5.07 0.43
N GLY A 141 -27.95 -6.03 1.26
CA GLY A 141 -26.90 -7.01 0.97
C GLY A 141 -25.46 -6.45 1.04
N PHE A 142 -24.52 -7.37 1.24
CA PHE A 142 -23.09 -7.04 1.50
C PHE A 142 -22.42 -6.20 0.41
N GLU A 143 -22.68 -6.51 -0.87
CA GLU A 143 -22.03 -5.84 -2.01
C GLU A 143 -22.32 -4.34 -2.08
N LYS A 144 -23.55 -3.91 -1.80
CA LYS A 144 -23.93 -2.49 -1.82
C LYS A 144 -23.38 -1.70 -0.64
N ASN A 145 -23.04 -2.40 0.44
CA ASN A 145 -22.60 -1.78 1.69
C ASN A 145 -21.10 -1.87 1.96
N LYS A 146 -20.32 -2.45 1.04
CA LYS A 146 -18.84 -2.60 1.17
C LYS A 146 -18.13 -1.32 1.60
N ILE A 147 -18.48 -0.18 1.03
CA ILE A 147 -17.84 1.11 1.34
C ILE A 147 -18.13 1.53 2.79
N LYS A 148 -19.38 1.34 3.26
CA LYS A 148 -19.75 1.67 4.63
C LYS A 148 -19.05 0.76 5.64
N ILE A 149 -19.01 -0.54 5.36
CA ILE A 149 -18.30 -1.53 6.19
C ILE A 149 -16.80 -1.19 6.26
N LEU A 150 -16.17 -0.85 5.12
CA LEU A 150 -14.78 -0.44 5.08
C LEU A 150 -14.52 0.83 5.90
N ALA A 151 -15.46 1.79 5.87
CA ALA A 151 -15.38 3.01 6.68
C ALA A 151 -15.44 2.69 8.19
N LEU A 152 -16.32 1.79 8.62
CA LEU A 152 -16.41 1.33 10.01
C LEU A 152 -15.10 0.65 10.46
N ILE A 153 -14.58 -0.27 9.65
CA ILE A 153 -13.30 -0.94 9.93
C ILE A 153 -12.17 0.08 10.01
N THR A 154 -12.16 1.07 9.12
CA THR A 154 -11.14 2.12 9.12
C THR A 154 -11.18 2.95 10.41
N LYS A 155 -12.36 3.28 10.92
CA LYS A 155 -12.52 3.97 12.20
C LYS A 155 -11.97 3.15 13.37
N LEU A 156 -12.31 1.87 13.45
CA LEU A 156 -11.78 0.98 14.49
C LEU A 156 -10.24 0.89 14.42
N ARG A 157 -9.68 0.81 13.22
CA ARG A 157 -8.22 0.82 13.02
C ARG A 157 -7.58 2.15 13.46
N GLN A 158 -8.25 3.27 13.22
CA GLN A 158 -7.79 4.58 13.71
C GLN A 158 -7.78 4.63 15.24
N ILE A 159 -8.83 4.15 15.90
CA ILE A 159 -8.91 4.07 17.37
C ILE A 159 -7.78 3.19 17.92
N CYS A 160 -7.45 2.08 17.27
CA CYS A 160 -6.31 1.23 17.65
C CYS A 160 -4.95 1.94 17.52
N CYS A 161 -4.81 2.87 16.56
CA CYS A 161 -3.59 3.67 16.45
C CYS A 161 -3.53 4.77 17.51
N HIS A 162 -4.55 5.62 17.54
CA HIS A 162 -4.75 6.65 18.56
C HIS A 162 -6.20 7.17 18.48
N PRO A 163 -6.98 7.16 19.56
CA PRO A 163 -8.38 7.59 19.51
C PRO A 163 -8.59 9.03 19.00
N SER A 164 -7.66 9.95 19.25
CA SER A 164 -7.76 11.32 18.75
C SER A 164 -7.76 11.47 17.23
N LEU A 165 -7.42 10.40 16.49
CA LEU A 165 -7.58 10.40 15.02
C LEU A 165 -9.04 10.48 14.58
N PHE A 166 -9.94 10.15 15.46
CA PHE A 166 -11.37 10.09 15.18
C PHE A 166 -12.24 10.79 16.24
N VAL A 167 -11.85 10.72 17.51
CA VAL A 167 -12.58 11.31 18.64
C VAL A 167 -12.00 12.68 18.94
N SER A 168 -12.82 13.72 18.79
CA SER A 168 -12.44 15.08 19.16
C SER A 168 -12.23 15.17 20.67
N ASN A 169 -11.18 15.91 21.09
CA ASN A 169 -10.86 16.15 22.51
C ASN A 169 -10.55 14.86 23.31
N TYR A 170 -9.94 13.86 22.68
CA TYR A 170 -9.40 12.71 23.39
C TYR A 170 -8.08 13.08 24.07
N ASP A 171 -8.04 13.04 25.38
CA ASP A 171 -6.88 13.39 26.21
C ASP A 171 -6.17 12.15 26.79
N GLY A 172 -6.65 10.96 26.48
CA GLY A 172 -6.07 9.70 26.96
C GLY A 172 -4.85 9.26 26.16
N GLU A 173 -4.16 8.29 26.71
CA GLU A 173 -2.99 7.67 26.08
C GLU A 173 -3.37 6.63 25.01
N SER A 174 -2.39 6.25 24.21
CA SER A 174 -2.47 5.14 23.27
C SER A 174 -1.33 4.17 23.51
N ALA A 175 -1.66 2.94 23.90
CA ALA A 175 -0.66 1.90 24.16
C ALA A 175 0.23 1.64 22.94
N LYS A 176 -0.33 1.67 21.74
CA LYS A 176 0.44 1.49 20.50
C LYS A 176 1.42 2.64 20.25
N LEU A 177 1.03 3.89 20.53
CA LEU A 177 1.92 5.03 20.42
C LEU A 177 3.04 4.93 21.45
N ASN A 178 2.73 4.62 22.71
CA ASN A 178 3.70 4.48 23.77
C ASN A 178 4.74 3.41 23.41
N GLN A 179 4.30 2.21 23.03
CA GLN A 179 5.18 1.13 22.61
C GLN A 179 6.03 1.50 21.37
N CYS A 180 5.44 2.18 20.39
CA CYS A 180 6.18 2.66 19.22
C CYS A 180 7.30 3.62 19.62
N LEU A 181 7.04 4.56 20.52
CA LEU A 181 8.02 5.55 20.97
C LEU A 181 9.12 4.91 21.83
N GLU A 182 8.81 3.88 22.62
CA GLU A 182 9.80 3.08 23.34
C GLU A 182 10.76 2.40 22.37
N VAL A 183 10.23 1.67 21.37
CA VAL A 183 11.05 0.99 20.35
C VAL A 183 11.93 1.99 19.56
N VAL A 184 11.37 3.14 19.20
CA VAL A 184 12.13 4.19 18.52
C VAL A 184 13.27 4.71 19.39
N ASN A 185 12.98 4.97 20.67
CA ASN A 185 13.98 5.47 21.61
C ASN A 185 15.11 4.46 21.85
N ASP A 186 14.77 3.19 22.01
CA ASP A 186 15.73 2.10 22.20
C ASP A 186 16.63 1.92 20.98
N ALA A 187 16.04 1.98 19.77
CA ALA A 187 16.80 1.88 18.53
C ALA A 187 17.78 3.04 18.36
N ILE A 188 17.34 4.27 18.62
CA ILE A 188 18.20 5.46 18.53
C ILE A 188 19.30 5.41 19.58
N SER A 189 18.98 5.04 20.83
CA SER A 189 19.96 4.89 21.93
C SER A 189 21.01 3.84 21.61
N SER A 190 20.66 2.84 20.82
CA SER A 190 21.56 1.81 20.32
C SER A 190 22.34 2.22 19.06
N GLY A 191 22.21 3.46 18.59
CA GLY A 191 22.90 3.99 17.42
C GLY A 191 22.31 3.54 16.07
N HIS A 192 21.07 3.05 16.06
CA HIS A 192 20.40 2.62 14.85
C HIS A 192 19.59 3.73 14.20
N LYS A 193 19.48 3.68 12.87
CA LYS A 193 18.56 4.51 12.10
C LYS A 193 17.20 3.83 12.03
N VAL A 194 16.13 4.62 12.12
CA VAL A 194 14.75 4.12 12.18
C VAL A 194 13.96 4.61 10.97
N LEU A 195 13.27 3.70 10.28
CA LEU A 195 12.25 4.00 9.30
C LEU A 195 10.88 3.66 9.89
N LEU A 196 10.06 4.67 10.14
CA LEU A 196 8.73 4.52 10.71
C LEU A 196 7.67 4.74 9.63
N PHE A 197 6.75 3.78 9.49
CA PHE A 197 5.67 3.83 8.51
C PHE A 197 4.32 3.88 9.20
N SER A 198 3.42 4.71 8.70
CA SER A 198 2.03 4.73 9.11
C SER A 198 1.10 4.83 7.88
N GLN A 199 0.00 4.11 7.93
CA GLN A 199 -1.06 4.22 6.91
C GLN A 199 -1.81 5.57 7.02
N PHE A 200 -1.89 6.13 8.24
CA PHE A 200 -2.60 7.38 8.49
C PHE A 200 -1.60 8.54 8.62
N THR A 201 -1.67 9.50 7.71
CA THR A 201 -0.81 10.70 7.79
C THR A 201 -1.06 11.51 9.05
N SER A 202 -2.32 11.57 9.53
CA SER A 202 -2.68 12.19 10.80
C SER A 202 -2.01 11.51 12.01
N MET A 203 -1.68 10.20 11.93
CA MET A 203 -0.89 9.53 12.96
C MET A 203 0.56 10.00 12.95
N LEU A 204 1.12 10.29 11.77
CA LEU A 204 2.46 10.88 11.67
C LEU A 204 2.50 12.25 12.36
N ASP A 205 1.43 13.06 12.26
CA ASP A 205 1.37 14.35 12.95
C ASP A 205 1.37 14.21 14.48
N ILE A 206 0.75 13.16 15.02
CA ILE A 206 0.80 12.86 16.45
C ILE A 206 2.21 12.42 16.85
N ILE A 207 2.81 11.50 16.09
CA ILE A 207 4.16 11.00 16.33
C ILE A 207 5.18 12.14 16.30
N LYS A 208 5.09 13.03 15.31
CA LYS A 208 5.96 14.21 15.21
C LYS A 208 5.94 15.06 16.47
N LYS A 209 4.75 15.37 17.00
CA LYS A 209 4.61 16.13 18.26
C LYS A 209 5.32 15.45 19.42
N GLU A 210 5.27 14.13 19.49
CA GLU A 210 5.94 13.36 20.54
C GLU A 210 7.47 13.32 20.34
N LEU A 211 7.94 13.23 19.10
CA LEU A 211 9.36 13.30 18.76
C LEU A 211 9.93 14.71 19.07
N ASP A 212 9.19 15.77 18.74
CA ASP A 212 9.57 17.16 19.06
C ASP A 212 9.71 17.37 20.57
N LYS A 213 8.76 16.87 21.38
CA LYS A 213 8.85 16.92 22.86
C LYS A 213 10.12 16.23 23.39
N ARG A 214 10.55 15.17 22.72
CA ARG A 214 11.74 14.38 23.08
C ARG A 214 13.02 14.88 22.42
N LYS A 215 12.94 15.92 21.60
CA LYS A 215 14.06 16.51 20.84
C LYS A 215 14.74 15.49 19.92
N ILE A 216 13.97 14.57 19.35
CA ILE A 216 14.43 13.58 18.38
C ILE A 216 14.28 14.20 16.99
N GLU A 217 15.37 14.28 16.25
CA GLU A 217 15.36 14.75 14.85
C GLU A 217 14.73 13.70 13.95
N TYR A 218 13.93 14.15 13.00
CA TYR A 218 13.28 13.27 12.02
C TYR A 218 13.13 13.97 10.66
N MET A 219 12.92 13.17 9.63
CA MET A 219 12.49 13.62 8.31
C MET A 219 11.14 13.01 7.99
N GLU A 220 10.25 13.79 7.39
CA GLU A 220 8.91 13.33 7.01
C GLU A 220 8.80 13.20 5.49
N LEU A 221 8.41 12.01 5.02
CA LEU A 221 8.15 11.72 3.62
C LEU A 221 6.68 11.30 3.44
N THR A 222 5.91 12.13 2.74
CA THR A 222 4.49 11.88 2.46
C THR A 222 4.18 12.07 0.98
N GLY A 223 2.93 11.84 0.59
CA GLY A 223 2.47 12.12 -0.77
C GLY A 223 2.59 13.59 -1.19
N LYS A 224 2.74 14.52 -0.22
CA LYS A 224 2.92 15.96 -0.48
C LYS A 224 4.38 16.35 -0.72
N THR A 225 5.34 15.48 -0.41
CA THR A 225 6.78 15.76 -0.57
C THR A 225 7.14 15.77 -2.04
N LYS A 226 7.78 16.85 -2.50
CA LYS A 226 8.22 17.01 -3.90
C LYS A 226 9.30 15.98 -4.25
N ALA A 227 9.40 15.65 -5.55
CA ALA A 227 10.33 14.63 -6.03
C ALA A 227 11.80 14.94 -5.68
N ASP A 228 12.21 16.19 -5.88
CA ASP A 228 13.59 16.64 -5.61
C ASP A 228 13.93 16.55 -4.11
N ASP A 229 12.99 16.99 -3.24
CA ASP A 229 13.15 16.93 -1.79
C ASP A 229 13.30 15.47 -1.29
N ARG A 230 12.67 14.51 -1.98
CA ARG A 230 12.77 13.07 -1.62
C ARG A 230 14.19 12.55 -1.79
N ILE A 231 14.86 12.94 -2.88
CA ILE A 231 16.24 12.52 -3.17
C ILE A 231 17.18 13.09 -2.09
N ASP A 232 16.99 14.36 -1.75
CA ASP A 232 17.80 15.02 -0.71
C ASP A 232 17.60 14.38 0.67
N MET A 233 16.37 14.01 1.00
CA MET A 233 16.07 13.29 2.24
C MET A 233 16.75 11.93 2.30
N VAL A 234 16.70 11.16 1.20
CA VAL A 234 17.36 9.84 1.12
C VAL A 234 18.88 9.98 1.28
N ASN A 235 19.49 11.01 0.69
CA ASN A 235 20.92 11.24 0.78
C ASN A 235 21.36 11.69 2.19
N LYS A 236 20.48 12.35 2.95
CA LYS A 236 20.75 12.77 4.33
C LYS A 236 20.53 11.64 5.35
N PHE A 237 19.64 10.70 5.06
CA PHE A 237 19.36 9.54 5.91
C PHE A 237 20.50 8.54 5.88
#